data_b61b96f38a9496780465428c27255e4f
#
_entry.id   b61b96f38a9496780465428c27255e4f
#
_cell.length_a   1.000
_cell.length_b   1.000
_cell.length_c   1.000
_cell.angle_alpha   90.00
_cell.angle_beta   90.00
_cell.angle_gamma   90.00
#
_symmetry.space_group_name_H-M   'P 1'
#
loop_
_entity.id
_entity.type
_entity.pdbx_description
1 polymer ?
#
loop_
_entity_poly.entity_id
_entity_poly.type
_entity_poly.pdbx_seq_one_letter_code
_entity_poly.pdbx_strand_id
1 'polypeptide(L)'
;NDDNILTENREHFYNDLGIDTLISPTHLATLEIERLINQAAFTDDIEFDNGKLTVFGISLSKNSILIDKSVRESTDLNPNLSFKPLALHRNDLTLLVNGDTILKENDIVYFISLSDSIENIITLCGKTSIEIKDVMIIGGSKIGLNIAKLLEKRYHITLIEKDKFRCEQLASVLKKTLVININGHDVKILEEEGLAEMDVLISVTANSEMNVMTSLVGKNHGIKKTIARIENFDYINLSQSIGVDTIINKKIIAADKIFKFVRKGNVSSVANLHGTNAEIIEFIVKADTKITKKPINQLNFPKDSNIAGIIRNGIPIIPFGDFQLIENDKTIVFSLTESIKEIEKFFQ
;
A
#
# COMPACT_ATOMS: atom_id res chain seq x y z
N ASN A 1 -16.24 -13.68 -16.55
CA ASN A 1 -15.66 -13.55 -17.90
C ASN A 1 -14.35 -12.77 -17.96
N ASP A 2 -14.00 -11.94 -16.95
CA ASP A 2 -12.84 -11.06 -17.01
C ASP A 2 -11.50 -11.72 -16.65
N ASP A 3 -11.47 -12.81 -15.90
CA ASP A 3 -10.20 -13.45 -15.45
C ASP A 3 -9.61 -14.42 -16.48
N ASN A 4 -10.41 -14.90 -17.44
CA ASN A 4 -9.87 -15.63 -18.58
C ASN A 4 -9.18 -14.73 -19.61
N ILE A 5 -9.19 -13.43 -19.39
CA ILE A 5 -8.72 -12.41 -20.31
C ILE A 5 -7.22 -12.14 -20.10
N LEU A 6 -6.66 -12.44 -18.91
CA LEU A 6 -5.30 -12.10 -18.51
C LEU A 6 -4.28 -13.25 -18.62
N THR A 7 -4.57 -14.32 -19.33
CA THR A 7 -3.57 -15.37 -19.58
C THR A 7 -2.64 -14.98 -20.71
N GLU A 8 -1.34 -15.25 -20.57
CA GLU A 8 -0.22 -14.89 -21.49
C GLU A 8 -0.48 -15.17 -22.96
N ASN A 9 -1.31 -16.17 -23.28
CA ASN A 9 -1.67 -16.55 -24.67
C ASN A 9 -2.63 -15.58 -25.37
N ARG A 10 -3.09 -14.49 -24.72
CA ARG A 10 -4.05 -13.54 -25.29
C ARG A 10 -3.47 -12.13 -25.51
N GLU A 11 -2.27 -11.84 -25.07
CA GLU A 11 -1.62 -10.56 -25.36
C GLU A 11 -1.53 -10.31 -26.88
N HIS A 12 -1.18 -11.32 -27.66
CA HIS A 12 -1.16 -11.24 -29.12
C HIS A 12 -2.56 -10.92 -29.70
N PHE A 13 -3.61 -11.54 -29.18
CA PHE A 13 -4.97 -11.31 -29.66
C PHE A 13 -5.48 -9.88 -29.39
N TYR A 14 -5.07 -9.28 -28.27
CA TYR A 14 -5.44 -7.90 -27.95
C TYR A 14 -4.65 -6.89 -28.76
N ASN A 15 -3.37 -7.14 -29.02
CA ASN A 15 -2.55 -6.31 -29.89
C ASN A 15 -3.11 -6.26 -31.30
N ASP A 16 -3.62 -7.38 -31.83
CA ASP A 16 -4.29 -7.47 -33.14
C ASP A 16 -5.59 -6.66 -33.20
N LEU A 17 -6.23 -6.43 -32.05
CA LEU A 17 -7.42 -5.60 -31.91
C LEU A 17 -7.11 -4.11 -31.60
N GLY A 18 -5.83 -3.74 -31.54
CA GLY A 18 -5.38 -2.39 -31.19
C GLY A 18 -5.60 -2.03 -29.70
N ILE A 19 -5.64 -3.06 -28.82
CA ILE A 19 -5.78 -2.87 -27.38
C ILE A 19 -4.39 -2.97 -26.74
N ASP A 20 -3.83 -1.84 -26.33
CA ASP A 20 -2.50 -1.78 -25.71
C ASP A 20 -2.50 -2.25 -24.25
N THR A 21 -3.59 -2.06 -23.52
CA THR A 21 -3.67 -2.41 -22.10
C THR A 21 -5.09 -2.77 -21.68
N LEU A 22 -5.20 -3.86 -20.93
CA LEU A 22 -6.45 -4.29 -20.31
C LEU A 22 -6.37 -4.13 -18.79
N ILE A 23 -7.36 -3.47 -18.19
CA ILE A 23 -7.44 -3.24 -16.76
C ILE A 23 -8.61 -4.03 -16.17
N SER A 24 -8.31 -4.99 -15.28
CA SER A 24 -9.31 -5.73 -14.50
C SER A 24 -9.32 -5.22 -13.07
N PRO A 25 -10.37 -4.47 -12.63
CA PRO A 25 -10.46 -3.96 -11.26
C PRO A 25 -10.44 -5.07 -10.19
N THR A 26 -11.04 -6.23 -10.50
CA THR A 26 -11.05 -7.38 -9.58
C THR A 26 -9.66 -7.97 -9.42
N HIS A 27 -8.91 -8.13 -10.50
CA HIS A 27 -7.54 -8.64 -10.45
C HIS A 27 -6.61 -7.67 -9.68
N LEU A 28 -6.70 -6.38 -9.98
CA LEU A 28 -5.92 -5.36 -9.26
C LEU A 28 -6.23 -5.35 -7.76
N ALA A 29 -7.51 -5.45 -7.37
CA ALA A 29 -7.89 -5.53 -5.97
C ALA A 29 -7.37 -6.81 -5.29
N THR A 30 -7.30 -7.94 -6.02
CA THR A 30 -6.72 -9.19 -5.50
C THR A 30 -5.22 -9.04 -5.22
N LEU A 31 -4.47 -8.47 -6.16
CA LEU A 31 -3.03 -8.20 -5.99
C LEU A 31 -2.78 -7.20 -4.84
N GLU A 32 -3.62 -6.19 -4.73
CA GLU A 32 -3.52 -5.20 -3.65
C GLU A 32 -3.74 -5.85 -2.27
N ILE A 33 -4.71 -6.76 -2.14
CA ILE A 33 -4.94 -7.49 -0.89
C ILE A 33 -3.74 -8.40 -0.57
N GLU A 34 -3.18 -9.11 -1.55
CA GLU A 34 -1.97 -9.91 -1.34
C GLU A 34 -0.81 -9.04 -0.81
N ARG A 35 -0.59 -7.89 -1.44
CA ARG A 35 0.44 -6.93 -1.03
C ARG A 35 0.24 -6.48 0.42
N LEU A 36 -0.98 -6.07 0.78
CA LEU A 36 -1.33 -5.62 2.12
C LEU A 36 -1.18 -6.68 3.21
N ILE A 37 -1.32 -7.96 2.87
CA ILE A 37 -1.08 -9.07 3.79
C ILE A 37 0.41 -9.29 3.99
N ASN A 38 1.18 -9.29 2.90
CA ASN A 38 2.64 -9.45 2.96
C ASN A 38 3.30 -8.32 3.76
N GLN A 39 2.66 -7.15 3.83
CA GLN A 39 3.16 -5.95 4.49
C GLN A 39 2.21 -5.46 5.59
N ALA A 40 1.73 -6.38 6.43
CA ALA A 40 0.66 -6.12 7.41
C ALA A 40 1.00 -5.05 8.48
N ALA A 41 2.28 -4.74 8.67
CA ALA A 41 2.72 -3.69 9.59
C ALA A 41 2.49 -2.26 9.08
N PHE A 42 2.21 -2.08 7.76
CA PHE A 42 2.12 -0.78 7.12
C PHE A 42 0.67 -0.30 6.97
N THR A 43 0.49 1.01 6.96
CA THR A 43 -0.78 1.65 6.58
C THR A 43 -0.90 1.78 5.07
N ASP A 44 0.22 2.16 4.41
CA ASP A 44 0.40 2.28 2.97
C ASP A 44 1.80 1.84 2.59
N ASP A 45 1.99 1.36 1.37
CA ASP A 45 3.31 1.14 0.81
C ASP A 45 3.29 1.24 -0.72
N ILE A 46 4.41 1.66 -1.28
CA ILE A 46 4.62 1.82 -2.71
C ILE A 46 6.04 1.37 -3.03
N GLU A 47 6.15 0.35 -3.86
CA GLU A 47 7.42 -0.20 -4.29
C GLU A 47 7.90 0.42 -5.60
N PHE A 48 9.21 0.66 -5.69
CA PHE A 48 9.90 1.14 -6.88
C PHE A 48 11.01 0.17 -7.26
N ASP A 49 11.20 -0.02 -8.58
CA ASP A 49 12.22 -0.90 -9.17
C ASP A 49 12.23 -2.31 -8.57
N ASN A 50 11.04 -2.96 -8.56
CA ASN A 50 10.83 -4.31 -8.00
C ASN A 50 11.17 -4.41 -6.50
N GLY A 51 10.79 -3.40 -5.72
CA GLY A 51 10.94 -3.40 -4.27
C GLY A 51 12.32 -2.99 -3.75
N LYS A 52 13.24 -2.54 -4.61
CA LYS A 52 14.57 -2.04 -4.17
C LYS A 52 14.47 -0.80 -3.30
N LEU A 53 13.51 0.09 -3.60
CA LEU A 53 13.09 1.20 -2.77
C LEU A 53 11.60 1.08 -2.49
N THR A 54 11.22 1.28 -1.25
CA THR A 54 9.81 1.28 -0.82
C THR A 54 9.52 2.55 -0.04
N VAL A 55 8.43 3.23 -0.39
CA VAL A 55 7.83 4.26 0.45
C VAL A 55 6.67 3.65 1.19
N PHE A 56 6.63 3.79 2.50
CA PHE A 56 5.57 3.22 3.32
C PHE A 56 5.24 4.08 4.54
N GLY A 57 3.98 4.01 4.97
CA GLY A 57 3.49 4.63 6.19
C GLY A 57 3.45 3.62 7.34
N ILE A 58 3.90 4.01 8.52
CA ILE A 58 3.82 3.20 9.73
C ILE A 58 3.47 4.08 10.93
N SER A 59 2.50 3.64 11.75
CA SER A 59 2.14 4.37 12.95
C SER A 59 3.13 4.09 14.09
N LEU A 60 3.53 5.13 14.81
CA LEU A 60 4.38 5.01 16.00
C LEU A 60 3.57 4.47 17.16
N SER A 61 3.94 3.30 17.67
CA SER A 61 3.32 2.73 18.84
C SER A 61 3.97 3.27 20.14
N LYS A 62 3.29 3.11 21.26
CA LYS A 62 3.78 3.54 22.59
C LYS A 62 5.21 3.08 22.91
N ASN A 63 5.65 1.95 22.34
CA ASN A 63 6.98 1.38 22.58
C ASN A 63 8.02 1.85 21.56
N SER A 64 7.69 2.80 20.68
CA SER A 64 8.64 3.33 19.70
C SER A 64 9.74 4.14 20.37
N ILE A 65 10.98 3.82 20.02
CA ILE A 65 12.15 4.59 20.46
C ILE A 65 12.30 5.93 19.75
N LEU A 66 11.46 6.21 18.75
CA LEU A 66 11.43 7.47 17.98
C LEU A 66 10.54 8.53 18.64
N ILE A 67 9.71 8.17 19.62
CA ILE A 67 8.81 9.12 20.29
C ILE A 67 9.64 10.16 21.03
N ASP A 68 9.18 11.43 20.94
CA ASP A 68 9.79 12.63 21.52
C ASP A 68 11.21 12.95 21.01
N LYS A 69 11.66 12.25 19.96
CA LYS A 69 12.90 12.58 19.25
C LYS A 69 12.60 13.42 18.01
N SER A 70 13.55 14.31 17.69
CA SER A 70 13.57 14.97 16.40
C SER A 70 13.98 14.00 15.28
N VAL A 71 13.58 14.29 14.05
CA VAL A 71 14.03 13.53 12.87
C VAL A 71 15.56 13.52 12.77
N ARG A 72 16.25 14.60 13.17
CA ARG A 72 17.71 14.67 13.22
C ARG A 72 18.30 13.66 14.21
N GLU A 73 17.77 13.58 15.42
CA GLU A 73 18.21 12.61 16.42
C GLU A 73 17.91 11.15 15.99
N SER A 74 16.85 10.93 15.20
CA SER A 74 16.56 9.61 14.65
C SER A 74 17.59 9.16 13.60
N THR A 75 18.36 10.08 13.01
CA THR A 75 19.41 9.75 12.05
C THR A 75 20.55 8.97 12.71
N ASP A 76 20.82 9.15 14.00
CA ASP A 76 21.82 8.39 14.75
C ASP A 76 21.46 6.89 14.85
N LEU A 77 20.17 6.57 14.69
CA LEU A 77 19.66 5.19 14.66
C LEU A 77 19.74 4.55 13.27
N ASN A 78 20.24 5.28 12.28
CA ASN A 78 20.33 4.88 10.87
C ASN A 78 21.74 5.12 10.32
N PRO A 79 22.78 4.47 10.85
CA PRO A 79 24.18 4.73 10.51
C PRO A 79 24.51 4.47 9.03
N ASN A 80 23.75 3.62 8.36
CA ASN A 80 23.93 3.27 6.95
C ASN A 80 23.13 4.16 6.00
N LEU A 81 22.38 5.15 6.52
CA LEU A 81 21.49 6.02 5.73
C LEU A 81 20.56 5.25 4.78
N SER A 82 20.11 4.10 5.21
CA SER A 82 19.34 3.14 4.41
C SER A 82 17.83 3.42 4.38
N PHE A 83 17.39 4.43 5.14
CA PHE A 83 16.02 4.94 5.13
C PHE A 83 15.98 6.45 5.46
N LYS A 84 14.87 7.11 5.15
CA LYS A 84 14.64 8.52 5.41
C LYS A 84 13.17 8.77 5.71
N PRO A 85 12.79 9.43 6.81
CA PRO A 85 11.44 9.92 7.00
C PRO A 85 11.16 11.07 6.02
N LEU A 86 9.99 11.09 5.41
CA LEU A 86 9.57 12.05 4.38
C LEU A 86 8.50 13.01 4.88
N ALA A 87 7.50 12.44 5.56
CA ALA A 87 6.34 13.15 6.06
C ALA A 87 5.77 12.44 7.28
N LEU A 88 4.90 13.13 7.99
CA LEU A 88 4.04 12.53 9.01
C LEU A 88 2.59 12.96 8.81
N HIS A 89 1.68 12.08 9.20
CA HIS A 89 0.26 12.36 9.29
C HIS A 89 -0.13 12.40 10.78
N ARG A 90 -0.69 13.53 11.22
CA ARG A 90 -1.07 13.81 12.60
C ARG A 90 -2.33 14.68 12.60
N ASN A 91 -3.39 14.27 13.32
CA ASN A 91 -4.65 15.04 13.43
C ASN A 91 -5.22 15.41 12.04
N ASP A 92 -5.34 14.45 11.14
CA ASP A 92 -5.84 14.61 9.76
C ASP A 92 -5.03 15.59 8.88
N LEU A 93 -3.83 15.96 9.29
CA LEU A 93 -2.92 16.80 8.52
C LEU A 93 -1.67 16.03 8.13
N THR A 94 -1.28 16.12 6.86
CA THR A 94 -0.01 15.60 6.34
C THR A 94 1.01 16.72 6.29
N LEU A 95 2.13 16.52 6.97
CA LEU A 95 3.21 17.50 7.11
C LEU A 95 4.52 16.88 6.60
N LEU A 96 5.25 17.59 5.74
CA LEU A 96 6.61 17.18 5.42
C LEU A 96 7.50 17.36 6.65
N VAL A 97 8.38 16.38 6.88
CA VAL A 97 9.30 16.47 8.01
C VAL A 97 10.59 17.19 7.63
N ASN A 98 11.14 17.90 8.60
CA ASN A 98 12.49 18.44 8.57
C ASN A 98 13.29 17.93 9.78
N GLY A 99 14.56 18.26 9.87
CA GLY A 99 15.44 17.77 10.94
C GLY A 99 14.95 18.08 12.36
N ASP A 100 14.20 19.15 12.55
CA ASP A 100 13.73 19.62 13.87
C ASP A 100 12.30 19.15 14.20
N THR A 101 11.66 18.39 13.29
CA THR A 101 10.32 17.83 13.50
C THR A 101 10.36 16.77 14.60
N ILE A 102 9.57 16.96 15.66
CA ILE A 102 9.43 16.01 16.77
C ILE A 102 8.36 14.98 16.45
N LEU A 103 8.71 13.70 16.55
CA LEU A 103 7.84 12.56 16.36
C LEU A 103 7.06 12.26 17.65
N LYS A 104 5.78 11.91 17.54
CA LYS A 104 4.89 11.64 18.67
C LYS A 104 4.19 10.29 18.54
N GLU A 105 3.69 9.79 19.65
CA GLU A 105 2.84 8.61 19.66
C GLU A 105 1.62 8.79 18.74
N ASN A 106 1.24 7.75 18.03
CA ASN A 106 0.17 7.68 17.03
C ASN A 106 0.41 8.51 15.74
N ASP A 107 1.56 9.16 15.57
CA ASP A 107 1.92 9.68 14.24
C ASP A 107 2.02 8.52 13.24
N ILE A 108 1.48 8.69 12.05
CA ILE A 108 1.83 7.85 10.91
C ILE A 108 3.01 8.52 10.23
N VAL A 109 4.18 7.90 10.30
CA VAL A 109 5.39 8.42 9.65
C VAL A 109 5.61 7.70 8.33
N TYR A 110 5.76 8.47 7.26
CA TYR A 110 6.08 7.96 5.93
C TYR A 110 7.59 7.94 5.76
N PHE A 111 8.12 6.75 5.48
CA PHE A 111 9.54 6.51 5.23
C PHE A 111 9.77 6.12 3.78
N ILE A 112 10.92 6.49 3.22
CA ILE A 112 11.52 5.76 2.11
C ILE A 112 12.64 4.88 2.66
N SER A 113 12.74 3.65 2.17
CA SER A 113 13.71 2.67 2.65
C SER A 113 14.23 1.77 1.55
N LEU A 114 15.47 1.31 1.72
CA LEU A 114 15.98 0.12 1.06
C LEU A 114 15.27 -1.12 1.63
N SER A 115 15.07 -2.16 0.81
CA SER A 115 14.35 -3.38 1.20
C SER A 115 14.88 -4.01 2.49
N ASP A 116 16.20 -4.06 2.65
CA ASP A 116 16.86 -4.72 3.78
C ASP A 116 16.70 -3.99 5.12
N SER A 117 16.19 -2.75 5.09
CA SER A 117 16.06 -1.91 6.30
C SER A 117 14.64 -1.80 6.83
N ILE A 118 13.67 -2.39 6.14
CA ILE A 118 12.25 -2.30 6.48
C ILE A 118 11.97 -2.89 7.87
N GLU A 119 12.50 -4.07 8.19
CA GLU A 119 12.31 -4.71 9.51
C GLU A 119 12.90 -3.89 10.66
N ASN A 120 14.04 -3.24 10.42
CA ASN A 120 14.64 -2.33 11.39
C ASN A 120 13.71 -1.15 11.69
N ILE A 121 13.12 -0.54 10.65
CA ILE A 121 12.18 0.58 10.83
C ILE A 121 10.94 0.13 11.61
N ILE A 122 10.37 -1.05 11.31
CA ILE A 122 9.24 -1.62 12.05
C ILE A 122 9.58 -1.69 13.54
N THR A 123 10.77 -2.18 13.88
CA THR A 123 11.26 -2.29 15.26
C THR A 123 11.46 -0.91 15.90
N LEU A 124 12.05 0.06 15.19
CA LEU A 124 12.23 1.44 15.67
C LEU A 124 10.88 2.11 15.97
N CYS A 125 9.85 1.82 15.17
CA CYS A 125 8.49 2.29 15.38
C CYS A 125 7.76 1.58 16.53
N GLY A 126 8.44 0.68 17.26
CA GLY A 126 7.88 -0.04 18.40
C GLY A 126 6.91 -1.14 18.00
N LYS A 127 6.97 -1.60 16.76
CA LYS A 127 6.16 -2.72 16.26
C LYS A 127 7.03 -3.97 16.06
N THR A 128 6.38 -5.12 16.09
CA THR A 128 6.99 -6.39 15.68
C THR A 128 6.50 -6.74 14.29
N SER A 129 7.34 -7.41 13.50
CA SER A 129 6.89 -8.01 12.25
C SER A 129 5.73 -8.96 12.55
N ILE A 130 4.62 -8.77 11.86
CA ILE A 130 3.43 -9.59 12.06
C ILE A 130 3.63 -10.86 11.22
N GLU A 131 3.93 -11.98 11.89
CA GLU A 131 3.87 -13.28 11.22
C GLU A 131 2.41 -13.63 10.98
N ILE A 132 2.03 -13.76 9.72
CA ILE A 132 0.70 -14.18 9.30
C ILE A 132 0.76 -15.65 8.88
N LYS A 133 -0.15 -16.45 9.42
CA LYS A 133 -0.33 -17.86 9.09
C LYS A 133 -1.77 -18.18 8.70
N ASP A 134 -2.72 -17.65 9.45
CA ASP A 134 -4.13 -18.01 9.38
C ASP A 134 -4.97 -16.81 8.90
N VAL A 135 -5.68 -16.98 7.78
CA VAL A 135 -6.44 -15.93 7.10
C VAL A 135 -7.88 -16.38 6.89
N MET A 136 -8.83 -15.60 7.42
CA MET A 136 -10.25 -15.80 7.16
C MET A 136 -10.75 -14.84 6.08
N ILE A 137 -11.45 -15.38 5.09
CA ILE A 137 -12.06 -14.61 3.99
C ILE A 137 -13.58 -14.73 4.09
N ILE A 138 -14.28 -13.60 4.24
CA ILE A 138 -15.74 -13.56 4.25
C ILE A 138 -16.26 -13.15 2.87
N GLY A 139 -16.90 -14.08 2.19
CA GLY A 139 -17.51 -13.91 0.87
C GLY A 139 -16.80 -14.65 -0.26
N GLY A 140 -17.46 -15.67 -0.80
CA GLY A 140 -16.99 -16.53 -1.91
C GLY A 140 -17.24 -15.96 -3.31
N SER A 141 -17.36 -14.63 -3.44
CA SER A 141 -17.49 -13.95 -4.73
C SER A 141 -16.24 -14.16 -5.61
N LYS A 142 -16.26 -13.64 -6.84
CA LYS A 142 -15.10 -13.71 -7.75
C LYS A 142 -13.80 -13.18 -7.10
N ILE A 143 -13.90 -12.08 -6.34
CA ILE A 143 -12.75 -11.53 -5.63
C ILE A 143 -12.29 -12.44 -4.49
N GLY A 144 -13.21 -12.98 -3.68
CA GLY A 144 -12.86 -13.91 -2.60
C GLY A 144 -12.20 -15.20 -3.12
N LEU A 145 -12.73 -15.76 -4.22
CA LEU A 145 -12.11 -16.91 -4.89
C LEU A 145 -10.68 -16.62 -5.36
N ASN A 146 -10.46 -15.45 -5.99
CA ASN A 146 -9.15 -15.11 -6.52
C ASN A 146 -8.12 -14.87 -5.39
N ILE A 147 -8.56 -14.22 -4.30
CA ILE A 147 -7.74 -14.02 -3.10
C ILE A 147 -7.38 -15.39 -2.52
N ALA A 148 -8.35 -16.28 -2.30
CA ALA A 148 -8.11 -17.61 -1.74
C ALA A 148 -7.11 -18.41 -2.61
N LYS A 149 -7.28 -18.44 -3.94
CA LYS A 149 -6.35 -19.12 -4.86
C LYS A 149 -4.92 -18.59 -4.78
N LEU A 150 -4.77 -17.29 -4.58
CA LEU A 150 -3.47 -16.65 -4.53
C LEU A 150 -2.77 -16.94 -3.21
N LEU A 151 -3.53 -16.83 -2.11
CA LEU A 151 -3.01 -16.93 -0.75
C LEU A 151 -2.84 -18.37 -0.24
N GLU A 152 -3.65 -19.35 -0.72
CA GLU A 152 -3.60 -20.76 -0.24
C GLU A 152 -2.25 -21.47 -0.47
N LYS A 153 -1.35 -20.84 -1.24
CA LYS A 153 0.01 -21.33 -1.46
C LYS A 153 0.93 -21.09 -0.26
N ARG A 154 0.63 -20.06 0.54
CA ARG A 154 1.50 -19.56 1.63
C ARG A 154 0.83 -19.56 2.99
N TYR A 155 -0.50 -19.44 3.04
CA TYR A 155 -1.27 -19.26 4.26
C TYR A 155 -2.33 -20.36 4.41
N HIS A 156 -2.76 -20.62 5.62
CA HIS A 156 -3.95 -21.40 5.90
C HIS A 156 -5.17 -20.50 5.66
N ILE A 157 -6.01 -20.87 4.73
CA ILE A 157 -7.16 -20.06 4.33
C ILE A 157 -8.46 -20.72 4.77
N THR A 158 -9.29 -20.01 5.50
CA THR A 158 -10.69 -20.33 5.77
C THR A 158 -11.58 -19.36 5.00
N LEU A 159 -12.40 -19.88 4.08
CA LEU A 159 -13.32 -19.08 3.27
C LEU A 159 -14.76 -19.35 3.67
N ILE A 160 -15.45 -18.31 4.09
CA ILE A 160 -16.85 -18.32 4.54
C ILE A 160 -17.75 -17.84 3.40
N GLU A 161 -18.75 -18.66 3.06
CA GLU A 161 -19.75 -18.33 2.05
C GLU A 161 -21.13 -18.87 2.49
N LYS A 162 -22.18 -18.06 2.36
CA LYS A 162 -23.54 -18.41 2.78
C LYS A 162 -24.29 -19.29 1.77
N ASP A 163 -23.96 -19.17 0.49
CA ASP A 163 -24.60 -19.93 -0.59
C ASP A 163 -23.95 -21.30 -0.72
N LYS A 164 -24.74 -22.35 -0.45
CA LYS A 164 -24.29 -23.74 -0.48
C LYS A 164 -23.75 -24.16 -1.85
N PHE A 165 -24.48 -23.80 -2.92
CA PHE A 165 -24.05 -24.16 -4.28
C PHE A 165 -22.72 -23.47 -4.65
N ARG A 166 -22.56 -22.23 -4.19
CA ARG A 166 -21.30 -21.51 -4.36
C ARG A 166 -20.17 -22.16 -3.57
N CYS A 167 -20.41 -22.63 -2.34
CA CYS A 167 -19.42 -23.38 -1.58
C CYS A 167 -18.93 -24.63 -2.30
N GLU A 168 -19.84 -25.40 -2.91
CA GLU A 168 -19.49 -26.59 -3.69
C GLU A 168 -18.60 -26.24 -4.90
N GLN A 169 -18.92 -25.15 -5.61
CA GLN A 169 -18.07 -24.65 -6.70
C GLN A 169 -16.68 -24.21 -6.21
N LEU A 170 -16.61 -23.50 -5.08
CA LEU A 170 -15.35 -23.04 -4.49
C LEU A 170 -14.49 -24.23 -4.08
N ALA A 171 -15.05 -25.20 -3.37
CA ALA A 171 -14.36 -26.42 -2.93
C ALA A 171 -13.86 -27.26 -4.11
N SER A 172 -14.51 -27.20 -5.27
CA SER A 172 -14.06 -27.93 -6.47
C SER A 172 -12.80 -27.35 -7.12
N VAL A 173 -12.51 -26.05 -6.89
CA VAL A 173 -11.39 -25.34 -7.55
C VAL A 173 -10.28 -24.90 -6.59
N LEU A 174 -10.56 -24.79 -5.30
CA LEU A 174 -9.58 -24.48 -4.26
C LEU A 174 -8.98 -25.78 -3.71
N LYS A 175 -7.64 -25.80 -3.53
CA LYS A 175 -6.93 -27.04 -3.21
C LYS A 175 -6.57 -27.17 -1.72
N LYS A 176 -6.32 -26.05 -1.06
CA LYS A 176 -5.86 -26.01 0.35
C LYS A 176 -6.76 -25.14 1.23
N THR A 177 -7.72 -24.43 0.65
CA THR A 177 -8.64 -23.55 1.38
C THR A 177 -9.76 -24.37 2.00
N LEU A 178 -10.00 -24.18 3.29
CA LEU A 178 -11.19 -24.69 3.97
C LEU A 178 -12.39 -23.81 3.60
N VAL A 179 -13.40 -24.38 2.95
CA VAL A 179 -14.62 -23.65 2.58
C VAL A 179 -15.74 -24.05 3.53
N ILE A 180 -16.32 -23.07 4.22
CA ILE A 180 -17.37 -23.28 5.21
C ILE A 180 -18.66 -22.59 4.76
N ASN A 181 -19.77 -23.34 4.78
CA ASN A 181 -21.08 -22.83 4.40
C ASN A 181 -21.83 -22.27 5.59
N ILE A 182 -21.57 -21.01 5.92
CA ILE A 182 -22.25 -20.26 6.99
C ILE A 182 -22.46 -18.79 6.59
N ASN A 183 -23.34 -18.12 7.36
CA ASN A 183 -23.51 -16.68 7.18
C ASN A 183 -22.37 -15.91 7.89
N GLY A 184 -21.45 -15.33 7.15
CA GLY A 184 -20.31 -14.58 7.65
C GLY A 184 -20.65 -13.28 8.42
N HIS A 185 -21.92 -13.01 8.71
CA HIS A 185 -22.39 -11.91 9.55
C HIS A 185 -22.84 -12.38 10.94
N ASP A 186 -22.88 -13.68 11.19
CA ASP A 186 -23.18 -14.25 12.48
C ASP A 186 -21.89 -14.40 13.30
N VAL A 187 -21.68 -13.46 14.20
CA VAL A 187 -20.45 -13.37 15.00
C VAL A 187 -20.22 -14.63 15.82
N LYS A 188 -21.28 -15.19 16.42
CA LYS A 188 -21.18 -16.40 17.26
C LYS A 188 -20.69 -17.60 16.45
N ILE A 189 -21.21 -17.76 15.25
CA ILE A 189 -20.79 -18.84 14.37
C ILE A 189 -19.34 -18.60 13.90
N LEU A 190 -18.96 -17.36 13.60
CA LEU A 190 -17.55 -17.06 13.27
C LEU A 190 -16.59 -17.36 14.42
N GLU A 191 -17.01 -17.10 15.69
CA GLU A 191 -16.23 -17.47 16.87
C GLU A 191 -16.08 -18.99 17.00
N GLU A 192 -17.15 -19.76 16.76
CA GLU A 192 -17.11 -21.22 16.77
C GLU A 192 -16.19 -21.77 15.67
N GLU A 193 -16.08 -21.07 14.54
CA GLU A 193 -15.19 -21.42 13.41
C GLU A 193 -13.79 -20.81 13.53
N GLY A 194 -13.39 -20.36 14.73
CA GLY A 194 -12.02 -19.96 15.04
C GLY A 194 -11.67 -18.53 14.64
N LEU A 195 -12.62 -17.59 14.66
CA LEU A 195 -12.34 -16.17 14.32
C LEU A 195 -11.19 -15.58 15.16
N ALA A 196 -11.13 -15.91 16.46
CA ALA A 196 -10.13 -15.37 17.37
C ALA A 196 -8.70 -15.89 17.14
N GLU A 197 -8.55 -17.00 16.43
CA GLU A 197 -7.25 -17.60 16.07
C GLU A 197 -6.69 -17.06 14.76
N MET A 198 -7.46 -16.27 14.03
CA MET A 198 -7.04 -15.71 12.74
C MET A 198 -6.09 -14.53 12.91
N ASP A 199 -5.08 -14.49 12.07
CA ASP A 199 -4.16 -13.35 11.98
C ASP A 199 -4.75 -12.22 11.14
N VAL A 200 -5.47 -12.56 10.06
CA VAL A 200 -6.07 -11.62 9.11
C VAL A 200 -7.52 -11.97 8.83
N LEU A 201 -8.37 -10.94 8.79
CA LEU A 201 -9.77 -11.04 8.35
C LEU A 201 -10.00 -10.18 7.11
N ILE A 202 -10.48 -10.81 6.03
CA ILE A 202 -10.74 -10.16 4.75
C ILE A 202 -12.24 -10.24 4.46
N SER A 203 -12.96 -9.12 4.53
CA SER A 203 -14.39 -9.05 4.28
C SER A 203 -14.67 -8.47 2.89
N VAL A 204 -15.07 -9.33 1.93
CA VAL A 204 -15.23 -8.99 0.51
C VAL A 204 -16.58 -9.39 -0.06
N THR A 205 -17.64 -9.36 0.76
CA THR A 205 -19.02 -9.58 0.31
C THR A 205 -19.50 -8.42 -0.58
N ALA A 206 -20.71 -8.54 -1.12
CA ALA A 206 -21.32 -7.45 -1.90
C ALA A 206 -21.83 -6.28 -1.03
N ASN A 207 -21.96 -6.47 0.29
CA ASN A 207 -22.47 -5.47 1.22
C ASN A 207 -21.33 -4.77 1.94
N SER A 208 -21.10 -3.50 1.61
CA SER A 208 -20.00 -2.69 2.18
C SER A 208 -20.13 -2.46 3.68
N GLU A 209 -21.35 -2.18 4.16
CA GLU A 209 -21.62 -1.90 5.57
C GLU A 209 -21.33 -3.15 6.42
N MET A 210 -21.75 -4.31 5.94
CA MET A 210 -21.48 -5.56 6.62
C MET A 210 -20.00 -5.94 6.58
N ASN A 211 -19.28 -5.64 5.48
CA ASN A 211 -17.83 -5.83 5.42
C ASN A 211 -17.11 -5.01 6.50
N VAL A 212 -17.53 -3.76 6.70
CA VAL A 212 -17.01 -2.89 7.77
C VAL A 212 -17.31 -3.46 9.14
N MET A 213 -18.59 -3.81 9.40
CA MET A 213 -19.01 -4.35 10.69
C MET A 213 -18.27 -5.65 11.05
N THR A 214 -18.15 -6.58 10.10
CA THR A 214 -17.41 -7.84 10.29
C THR A 214 -15.92 -7.57 10.58
N SER A 215 -15.31 -6.59 9.90
CA SER A 215 -13.92 -6.19 10.15
C SER A 215 -13.73 -5.60 11.56
N LEU A 216 -14.67 -4.78 12.05
CA LEU A 216 -14.64 -4.25 13.42
C LEU A 216 -14.80 -5.34 14.46
N VAL A 217 -15.67 -6.32 14.21
CA VAL A 217 -15.81 -7.52 15.07
C VAL A 217 -14.47 -8.25 15.15
N GLY A 218 -13.83 -8.53 14.01
CA GLY A 218 -12.51 -9.15 13.98
C GLY A 218 -11.46 -8.36 14.78
N LYS A 219 -11.49 -7.02 14.67
CA LYS A 219 -10.60 -6.14 15.43
C LYS A 219 -10.80 -6.28 16.94
N ASN A 220 -12.06 -6.32 17.38
CA ASN A 220 -12.41 -6.51 18.80
C ASN A 220 -11.98 -7.90 19.34
N HIS A 221 -11.85 -8.90 18.48
CA HIS A 221 -11.33 -10.24 18.82
C HIS A 221 -9.81 -10.33 18.73
N GLY A 222 -9.12 -9.22 18.49
CA GLY A 222 -7.65 -9.17 18.50
C GLY A 222 -6.98 -9.56 17.17
N ILE A 223 -7.74 -9.65 16.08
CA ILE A 223 -7.18 -9.91 14.76
C ILE A 223 -6.18 -8.81 14.38
N LYS A 224 -4.99 -9.21 13.97
CA LYS A 224 -3.85 -8.30 13.74
C LYS A 224 -4.09 -7.35 12.56
N LYS A 225 -4.76 -7.82 11.51
CA LYS A 225 -5.06 -7.03 10.31
C LYS A 225 -6.46 -7.32 9.79
N THR A 226 -7.24 -6.25 9.56
CA THR A 226 -8.56 -6.35 8.95
C THR A 226 -8.61 -5.61 7.62
N ILE A 227 -9.23 -6.23 6.61
CA ILE A 227 -9.37 -5.66 5.27
C ILE A 227 -10.84 -5.71 4.88
N ALA A 228 -11.44 -4.55 4.60
CA ALA A 228 -12.84 -4.43 4.18
C ALA A 228 -12.97 -3.92 2.75
N ARG A 229 -13.78 -4.59 1.92
CA ARG A 229 -14.17 -4.08 0.63
C ARG A 229 -15.33 -3.09 0.78
N ILE A 230 -15.15 -1.87 0.26
CA ILE A 230 -16.16 -0.80 0.26
C ILE A 230 -16.35 -0.29 -1.18
N GLU A 231 -17.60 -0.19 -1.61
CA GLU A 231 -17.96 0.33 -2.94
C GLU A 231 -18.25 1.85 -2.94
N ASN A 232 -18.77 2.38 -1.82
CA ASN A 232 -19.13 3.79 -1.67
C ASN A 232 -17.98 4.60 -1.08
N PHE A 233 -17.61 5.68 -1.76
CA PHE A 233 -16.51 6.57 -1.36
C PHE A 233 -16.78 7.28 -0.01
N ASP A 234 -18.03 7.64 0.27
CA ASP A 234 -18.41 8.38 1.48
C ASP A 234 -18.12 7.60 2.77
N TYR A 235 -18.10 6.27 2.68
CA TYR A 235 -17.82 5.40 3.84
C TYR A 235 -16.35 5.13 4.10
N ILE A 236 -15.44 5.50 3.19
CA ILE A 236 -14.01 5.17 3.31
C ILE A 236 -13.42 5.83 4.56
N ASN A 237 -13.46 7.16 4.64
CA ASN A 237 -12.88 7.90 5.77
C ASN A 237 -13.54 7.51 7.10
N LEU A 238 -14.88 7.39 7.10
CA LEU A 238 -15.61 6.96 8.28
C LEU A 238 -15.16 5.59 8.76
N SER A 239 -15.01 4.62 7.85
CA SER A 239 -14.63 3.25 8.22
C SER A 239 -13.21 3.16 8.79
N GLN A 240 -12.29 3.98 8.30
CA GLN A 240 -10.94 4.08 8.85
C GLN A 240 -10.96 4.72 10.25
N SER A 241 -11.72 5.81 10.44
CA SER A 241 -11.79 6.50 11.73
C SER A 241 -12.42 5.64 12.84
N ILE A 242 -13.28 4.68 12.52
CA ILE A 242 -13.88 3.74 13.48
C ILE A 242 -13.06 2.46 13.69
N GLY A 243 -11.90 2.29 13.00
CA GLY A 243 -10.92 1.27 13.34
C GLY A 243 -10.72 0.13 12.34
N VAL A 244 -11.26 0.19 11.11
CA VAL A 244 -10.89 -0.76 10.05
C VAL A 244 -9.47 -0.44 9.57
N ASP A 245 -8.57 -1.42 9.60
CA ASP A 245 -7.16 -1.17 9.28
C ASP A 245 -6.94 -0.81 7.81
N THR A 246 -7.66 -1.46 6.91
CA THR A 246 -7.47 -1.25 5.46
C THR A 246 -8.76 -1.40 4.68
N ILE A 247 -8.95 -0.53 3.71
CA ILE A 247 -10.12 -0.51 2.84
C ILE A 247 -9.70 -0.76 1.40
N ILE A 248 -10.43 -1.65 0.74
CA ILE A 248 -10.28 -1.94 -0.68
C ILE A 248 -11.47 -1.38 -1.45
N ASN A 249 -11.20 -0.47 -2.38
CA ASN A 249 -12.17 0.02 -3.35
C ASN A 249 -11.68 -0.23 -4.77
N LYS A 250 -12.35 -1.13 -5.49
CA LYS A 250 -11.96 -1.52 -6.85
C LYS A 250 -11.95 -0.37 -7.84
N LYS A 251 -12.84 0.64 -7.66
CA LYS A 251 -12.94 1.79 -8.55
C LYS A 251 -11.74 2.72 -8.39
N ILE A 252 -11.31 2.96 -7.14
CA ILE A 252 -10.11 3.76 -6.84
C ILE A 252 -8.88 3.08 -7.44
N ILE A 253 -8.67 1.80 -7.14
CA ILE A 253 -7.51 1.05 -7.62
C ILE A 253 -7.45 1.05 -9.16
N ALA A 254 -8.60 0.88 -9.83
CA ALA A 254 -8.66 0.94 -11.28
C ALA A 254 -8.39 2.35 -11.83
N ALA A 255 -8.95 3.39 -11.19
CA ALA A 255 -8.73 4.77 -11.56
C ALA A 255 -7.23 5.15 -11.44
N ASP A 256 -6.59 4.80 -10.34
CA ASP A 256 -5.15 5.04 -10.14
C ASP A 256 -4.30 4.34 -11.21
N LYS A 257 -4.66 3.11 -11.59
CA LYS A 257 -3.98 2.39 -12.68
C LYS A 257 -4.17 3.08 -14.03
N ILE A 258 -5.38 3.59 -14.31
CA ILE A 258 -5.69 4.35 -15.54
C ILE A 258 -4.91 5.67 -15.55
N PHE A 259 -4.93 6.41 -14.45
CA PHE A 259 -4.18 7.66 -14.33
C PHE A 259 -2.69 7.49 -14.56
N LYS A 260 -2.09 6.44 -13.99
CA LYS A 260 -0.69 6.07 -14.24
C LYS A 260 -0.40 5.83 -15.73
N PHE A 261 -1.37 5.24 -16.43
CA PHE A 261 -1.20 4.93 -17.86
C PHE A 261 -1.40 6.17 -18.76
N VAL A 262 -2.33 7.06 -18.40
CA VAL A 262 -2.67 8.25 -19.21
C VAL A 262 -1.67 9.39 -19.06
N ARG A 263 -1.02 9.52 -17.90
CA ARG A 263 0.05 10.51 -17.69
C ARG A 263 1.29 10.13 -18.53
N LYS A 264 1.23 10.43 -19.82
CA LYS A 264 2.38 10.33 -20.76
C LYS A 264 3.28 11.54 -20.57
N GLY A 265 4.55 11.30 -20.23
CA GLY A 265 5.55 12.35 -20.09
C GLY A 265 6.78 11.81 -19.36
N ASN A 266 7.52 12.69 -18.68
CA ASN A 266 8.68 12.33 -17.87
C ASN A 266 8.28 11.64 -16.53
N VAL A 267 6.99 11.42 -16.31
CA VAL A 267 6.45 10.75 -15.13
C VAL A 267 6.27 9.28 -15.45
N SER A 268 7.03 8.41 -14.78
CA SER A 268 6.93 6.96 -14.99
C SER A 268 5.90 6.30 -14.06
N SER A 269 5.66 6.88 -12.88
CA SER A 269 4.60 6.42 -11.98
C SER A 269 4.10 7.51 -11.04
N VAL A 270 2.83 7.40 -10.62
CA VAL A 270 2.20 8.24 -9.59
C VAL A 270 1.43 7.35 -8.64
N ALA A 271 1.54 7.59 -7.37
CA ALA A 271 0.75 6.91 -6.35
C ALA A 271 0.26 7.91 -5.30
N ASN A 272 -1.01 7.78 -4.94
CA ASN A 272 -1.62 8.55 -3.86
C ASN A 272 -1.49 7.76 -2.55
N LEU A 273 -1.19 8.45 -1.47
CA LEU A 273 -1.24 7.89 -0.13
C LEU A 273 -2.65 8.04 0.44
N HIS A 274 -3.25 6.92 0.88
CA HIS A 274 -4.62 6.90 1.37
C HIS A 274 -4.82 7.82 2.58
N GLY A 275 -5.91 8.59 2.57
CA GLY A 275 -6.22 9.51 3.67
C GLY A 275 -5.32 10.74 3.76
N THR A 276 -4.48 11.00 2.77
CA THR A 276 -3.59 12.17 2.74
C THR A 276 -3.81 13.02 1.48
N ASN A 277 -3.31 14.26 1.50
CA ASN A 277 -3.21 15.12 0.32
C ASN A 277 -1.80 15.09 -0.31
N ALA A 278 -1.11 13.93 -0.20
CA ALA A 278 0.23 13.75 -0.72
C ALA A 278 0.27 12.71 -1.85
N GLU A 279 1.14 12.96 -2.81
CA GLU A 279 1.43 12.07 -3.92
C GLU A 279 2.92 11.69 -3.94
N ILE A 280 3.20 10.50 -4.43
CA ILE A 280 4.54 10.05 -4.74
C ILE A 280 4.66 9.89 -6.24
N ILE A 281 5.64 10.57 -6.83
CA ILE A 281 5.80 10.66 -8.27
C ILE A 281 7.20 10.20 -8.64
N GLU A 282 7.29 9.29 -9.59
CA GLU A 282 8.57 8.89 -10.20
C GLU A 282 8.79 9.66 -11.50
N PHE A 283 9.88 10.41 -11.58
CA PHE A 283 10.33 11.12 -12.76
C PHE A 283 11.57 10.46 -13.37
N ILE A 284 11.66 10.46 -14.70
CA ILE A 284 12.90 10.15 -15.41
C ILE A 284 13.58 11.49 -15.72
N VAL A 285 14.79 11.68 -15.20
CA VAL A 285 15.57 12.91 -15.38
C VAL A 285 16.09 13.00 -16.82
N LYS A 286 15.80 14.11 -17.48
CA LYS A 286 16.36 14.43 -18.82
C LYS A 286 17.61 15.29 -18.69
N ALA A 287 18.43 15.27 -19.74
CA ALA A 287 19.57 16.17 -19.88
C ALA A 287 19.14 17.64 -19.78
N ASP A 288 20.01 18.47 -19.25
CA ASP A 288 19.90 19.94 -19.20
C ASP A 288 18.67 20.51 -18.45
N THR A 289 17.94 19.66 -17.72
CA THR A 289 16.82 20.10 -16.87
C THR A 289 17.30 20.86 -15.63
N LYS A 290 16.42 21.66 -15.01
CA LYS A 290 16.78 22.45 -13.81
C LYS A 290 17.29 21.58 -12.66
N ILE A 291 16.76 20.36 -12.53
CA ILE A 291 17.10 19.42 -11.46
C ILE A 291 18.54 18.91 -11.54
N THR A 292 19.18 18.92 -12.72
CA THR A 292 20.56 18.45 -12.92
C THR A 292 21.64 19.51 -12.70
N LYS A 293 21.24 20.79 -12.60
CA LYS A 293 22.21 21.91 -12.62
C LYS A 293 22.97 22.10 -11.33
N LYS A 294 22.40 21.68 -10.18
CA LYS A 294 22.97 21.92 -8.85
C LYS A 294 22.64 20.76 -7.91
N PRO A 295 23.41 20.57 -6.82
CA PRO A 295 23.01 19.68 -5.74
C PRO A 295 21.65 20.03 -5.15
N ILE A 296 20.96 19.04 -4.57
CA ILE A 296 19.58 19.19 -4.03
C ILE A 296 19.44 20.37 -3.07
N ASN A 297 20.39 20.57 -2.17
CA ASN A 297 20.38 21.65 -1.17
C ASN A 297 20.57 23.07 -1.77
N GLN A 298 20.99 23.17 -3.03
CA GLN A 298 21.16 24.42 -3.77
C GLN A 298 20.05 24.67 -4.79
N LEU A 299 19.13 23.70 -4.93
CA LEU A 299 17.93 23.87 -5.73
C LEU A 299 16.87 24.60 -4.91
N ASN A 300 16.22 25.60 -5.49
CA ASN A 300 15.02 26.19 -4.90
C ASN A 300 13.82 25.25 -5.13
N PHE A 301 13.94 24.00 -4.62
CA PHE A 301 12.89 23.01 -4.77
C PHE A 301 11.68 23.38 -3.89
N PRO A 302 10.43 23.12 -4.32
CA PRO A 302 9.24 23.48 -3.56
C PRO A 302 9.28 22.93 -2.14
N LYS A 303 8.92 23.75 -1.15
CA LYS A 303 9.03 23.40 0.29
C LYS A 303 8.11 22.27 0.70
N ASP A 304 6.99 22.11 0.00
CA ASP A 304 6.00 21.06 0.25
C ASP A 304 6.28 19.80 -0.57
N SER A 305 7.57 19.56 -0.85
CA SER A 305 8.04 18.38 -1.58
C SER A 305 9.43 17.94 -1.12
N ASN A 306 9.73 16.68 -1.34
CA ASN A 306 11.02 16.07 -0.98
C ASN A 306 11.45 15.09 -2.06
N ILE A 307 12.71 15.18 -2.49
CA ILE A 307 13.33 14.12 -3.30
C ILE A 307 13.60 12.96 -2.35
N ALA A 308 12.77 11.93 -2.46
CA ALA A 308 12.74 10.82 -1.54
C ALA A 308 13.84 9.81 -1.84
N GLY A 309 13.91 9.36 -3.09
CA GLY A 309 14.83 8.32 -3.54
C GLY A 309 15.22 8.47 -4.99
N ILE A 310 16.28 7.80 -5.38
CA ILE A 310 16.81 7.79 -6.74
C ILE A 310 17.18 6.36 -7.11
N ILE A 311 16.95 6.00 -8.37
CA ILE A 311 17.46 4.77 -8.94
C ILE A 311 18.40 5.16 -10.09
N ARG A 312 19.69 4.94 -9.91
CA ARG A 312 20.75 5.22 -10.90
C ARG A 312 21.36 3.92 -11.40
N ASN A 313 21.19 3.62 -12.68
CA ASN A 313 21.69 2.37 -13.28
C ASN A 313 21.23 1.10 -12.52
N GLY A 314 19.98 1.09 -12.04
CA GLY A 314 19.41 0.00 -11.27
C GLY A 314 19.87 -0.09 -9.80
N ILE A 315 20.68 0.87 -9.33
CA ILE A 315 21.14 0.96 -7.94
C ILE A 315 20.25 1.96 -7.18
N PRO A 316 19.60 1.54 -6.09
CA PRO A 316 18.79 2.42 -5.27
C PRO A 316 19.66 3.32 -4.38
N ILE A 317 19.30 4.59 -4.27
CA ILE A 317 20.04 5.61 -3.51
C ILE A 317 19.03 6.44 -2.74
N ILE A 318 19.28 6.67 -1.44
CA ILE A 318 18.56 7.65 -0.64
C ILE A 318 19.39 8.94 -0.63
N PRO A 319 18.94 9.99 -1.36
CA PRO A 319 19.75 11.18 -1.54
C PRO A 319 19.67 12.10 -0.33
N PHE A 320 20.79 12.78 -0.06
CA PHE A 320 20.90 13.88 0.88
C PHE A 320 21.20 15.20 0.15
N GLY A 321 21.28 16.30 0.87
CA GLY A 321 21.33 17.64 0.30
C GLY A 321 22.48 17.90 -0.69
N ASP A 322 23.62 17.28 -0.53
CA ASP A 322 24.81 17.40 -1.37
C ASP A 322 24.75 16.56 -2.66
N PHE A 323 23.74 15.69 -2.78
CA PHE A 323 23.57 14.81 -3.96
C PHE A 323 23.12 15.61 -5.17
N GLN A 324 23.71 15.31 -6.35
CA GLN A 324 23.36 15.90 -7.63
C GLN A 324 22.76 14.84 -8.56
N LEU A 325 21.60 15.14 -9.12
CA LEU A 325 20.94 14.30 -10.11
C LEU A 325 21.62 14.45 -11.47
N ILE A 326 21.56 13.36 -12.24
CA ILE A 326 22.05 13.30 -13.62
C ILE A 326 21.00 12.73 -14.56
N GLU A 327 21.23 12.86 -15.84
CA GLU A 327 20.36 12.28 -16.88
C GLU A 327 20.15 10.77 -16.66
N ASN A 328 18.94 10.31 -16.95
CA ASN A 328 18.46 8.93 -16.80
C ASN A 328 18.27 8.45 -15.33
N ASP A 329 18.51 9.28 -14.33
CA ASP A 329 18.08 8.96 -12.97
C ASP A 329 16.56 8.81 -12.92
N LYS A 330 16.05 7.74 -12.31
CA LYS A 330 14.66 7.66 -11.91
C LYS A 330 14.56 8.27 -10.51
N THR A 331 13.82 9.35 -10.39
CA THR A 331 13.75 10.15 -9.17
C THR A 331 12.38 10.04 -8.55
N ILE A 332 12.32 9.57 -7.33
CA ILE A 332 11.09 9.44 -6.55
C ILE A 332 10.93 10.74 -5.74
N VAL A 333 9.81 11.44 -5.96
CA VAL A 333 9.48 12.69 -5.27
C VAL A 333 8.22 12.48 -4.45
N PHE A 334 8.28 12.79 -3.17
CA PHE A 334 7.12 12.94 -2.28
C PHE A 334 6.67 14.39 -2.31
N SER A 335 5.39 14.66 -2.52
CA SER A 335 4.86 16.01 -2.61
C SER A 335 3.43 16.12 -2.12
N LEU A 336 3.08 17.26 -1.53
CA LEU A 336 1.69 17.65 -1.41
C LEU A 336 1.14 17.99 -2.80
N THR A 337 -0.13 17.67 -3.02
CA THR A 337 -0.80 17.78 -4.35
C THR A 337 -0.70 19.19 -4.96
N GLU A 338 -0.69 20.22 -4.13
CA GLU A 338 -0.65 21.63 -4.55
C GLU A 338 0.68 21.99 -5.25
N SER A 339 1.78 21.35 -4.90
CA SER A 339 3.13 21.68 -5.40
C SER A 339 3.53 20.89 -6.66
N ILE A 340 2.73 19.94 -7.12
CA ILE A 340 3.09 19.04 -8.24
C ILE A 340 3.42 19.79 -9.52
N LYS A 341 2.59 20.76 -9.90
CA LYS A 341 2.82 21.58 -11.12
C LYS A 341 4.14 22.36 -11.09
N GLU A 342 4.59 22.72 -9.89
CA GLU A 342 5.84 23.44 -9.71
C GLU A 342 7.03 22.48 -9.82
N ILE A 343 6.89 21.26 -9.28
CA ILE A 343 7.88 20.20 -9.35
C ILE A 343 8.12 19.78 -10.80
N GLU A 344 7.07 19.59 -11.60
CA GLU A 344 7.17 19.19 -13.01
C GLU A 344 8.10 20.12 -13.81
N LYS A 345 8.13 21.42 -13.48
CA LYS A 345 9.03 22.40 -14.14
C LYS A 345 10.52 22.18 -13.88
N PHE A 346 10.88 21.40 -12.87
CA PHE A 346 12.28 21.04 -12.60
C PHE A 346 12.75 19.88 -13.50
N PHE A 347 11.81 19.07 -13.98
CA PHE A 347 12.07 17.88 -14.79
C PHE A 347 11.78 18.08 -16.30
N GLN A 348 11.41 19.32 -16.68
CA GLN A 348 11.11 19.70 -18.09
C GLN A 348 12.29 20.38 -18.78
#